data_0ec61f8b2f2b64a7c04fff05513109ee
#
_entry.id   0ec61f8b2f2b64a7c04fff05513109ee
#
_cell.length_a   1.000
_cell.length_b   1.000
_cell.length_c   1.000
_cell.angle_alpha   90.00
_cell.angle_beta   90.00
_cell.angle_gamma   90.00
#
_symmetry.space_group_name_H-M   'P 1'
#
loop_
_entity.id
_entity.type
_entity.pdbx_description
1 polymer ?
#
loop_
_entity_poly.entity_id
_entity_poly.type
_entity_poly.pdbx_seq_one_letter_code
_entity_poly.pdbx_strand_id
1 'polypeptide(L)'
;MKKLFLIATVALGLSSMVSCNSNCSTGAAPQEDSLAACLGEMYGYGVAGEMKSMNDTTFNKKDFLAGLQMMLKLDDSKASYAQGVQMGAQINGMFKQISERENVKIDKRKWLASFKKAFMADSLQDPKQYQATVMRLMKELSAKAKENNPDAVANKKNQERYIANELANDTTVKMSEGGVYYKVTKEGDGNKFAKNDRIMLKYTGKHLNGEVFDSSNDQAVPMSPMGVIKGMGEVLQMMSPGAIYTLYIPADLAYGIDGSGPIGPNEMLIFEVETIGLEESK
;
A
#
# COMPACT_ATOMS: atom_id res chain seq x y z
N MET A 1 -4.85 -4.34 -5.32
CA MET A 1 -3.68 -4.71 -6.11
C MET A 1 -3.40 -6.20 -6.00
N LYS A 2 -4.19 -7.04 -6.72
CA LYS A 2 -4.10 -8.51 -6.74
C LYS A 2 -4.03 -9.03 -8.18
N LYS A 3 -3.25 -8.38 -9.07
CA LYS A 3 -3.45 -8.52 -10.52
C LYS A 3 -2.39 -9.31 -11.29
N LEU A 4 -1.39 -9.92 -10.66
CA LEU A 4 -0.30 -10.54 -11.43
C LEU A 4 0.02 -12.01 -11.11
N PHE A 5 -0.80 -12.72 -10.35
CA PHE A 5 -0.45 -14.09 -9.92
C PHE A 5 -1.38 -15.20 -10.44
N LEU A 6 -2.32 -14.91 -11.35
CA LEU A 6 -3.36 -15.91 -11.69
C LEU A 6 -3.23 -16.58 -13.06
N ILE A 7 -2.23 -16.28 -13.88
CA ILE A 7 -2.02 -17.00 -15.16
C ILE A 7 -1.40 -18.40 -14.94
N ALA A 8 -0.94 -18.73 -13.74
CA ALA A 8 -0.24 -19.98 -13.46
C ALA A 8 -1.13 -21.15 -13.03
N THR A 9 -2.44 -21.00 -12.93
CA THR A 9 -3.34 -22.08 -12.46
C THR A 9 -4.49 -22.41 -13.40
N VAL A 10 -4.28 -22.36 -14.72
CA VAL A 10 -5.01 -23.28 -15.62
C VAL A 10 -4.27 -24.61 -15.60
N ALA A 11 -4.00 -25.12 -14.41
CA ALA A 11 -3.50 -26.47 -14.24
C ALA A 11 -4.69 -27.42 -14.36
N LEU A 12 -4.77 -28.07 -15.52
CA LEU A 12 -5.20 -29.46 -15.73
C LEU A 12 -6.08 -30.07 -14.60
N GLY A 13 -7.29 -29.61 -14.48
CA GLY A 13 -8.37 -30.42 -13.93
C GLY A 13 -8.87 -31.40 -14.99
N LEU A 14 -8.05 -32.35 -15.44
CA LEU A 14 -8.48 -33.44 -16.33
C LEU A 14 -9.40 -34.46 -15.66
N SER A 15 -9.74 -34.26 -14.39
CA SER A 15 -10.46 -35.27 -13.61
C SER A 15 -11.99 -35.06 -13.52
N SER A 16 -12.59 -34.09 -14.23
CA SER A 16 -14.04 -33.89 -14.24
C SER A 16 -14.64 -33.51 -15.59
N MET A 17 -14.10 -34.07 -16.68
CA MET A 17 -14.76 -33.94 -17.98
C MET A 17 -15.78 -35.05 -18.19
N VAL A 18 -16.92 -34.95 -17.51
CA VAL A 18 -18.13 -35.65 -17.91
C VAL A 18 -19.15 -34.62 -18.35
N SER A 19 -19.50 -34.67 -19.65
CA SER A 19 -20.61 -33.97 -20.26
C SER A 19 -20.48 -32.47 -20.51
N CYS A 20 -19.76 -32.09 -21.55
CA CYS A 20 -20.07 -30.86 -22.29
C CYS A 20 -20.30 -31.20 -23.77
N ASN A 21 -21.53 -31.00 -24.18
CA ASN A 21 -21.93 -30.99 -25.58
C ASN A 21 -21.39 -29.68 -26.20
N SER A 22 -20.09 -29.59 -26.43
CA SER A 22 -19.46 -28.42 -27.03
C SER A 22 -19.24 -28.70 -28.50
N ASN A 23 -19.86 -27.88 -29.35
CA ASN A 23 -19.64 -27.81 -30.80
C ASN A 23 -18.20 -27.32 -31.09
N CYS A 24 -17.21 -28.14 -30.78
CA CYS A 24 -15.93 -28.02 -31.45
C CYS A 24 -16.16 -28.49 -32.89
N SER A 25 -15.92 -27.64 -33.88
CA SER A 25 -16.11 -27.95 -35.29
C SER A 25 -15.17 -29.06 -35.72
N THR A 26 -15.52 -30.28 -35.42
CA THR A 26 -14.85 -31.50 -35.90
C THR A 26 -15.32 -31.82 -37.27
N GLY A 27 -14.87 -31.06 -38.26
CA GLY A 27 -14.84 -31.55 -39.67
C GLY A 27 -13.94 -32.80 -39.74
N ALA A 28 -13.90 -33.51 -40.84
CA ALA A 28 -13.19 -34.76 -41.07
C ALA A 28 -11.64 -34.73 -40.83
N ALA A 29 -11.21 -34.06 -39.77
CA ALA A 29 -9.82 -33.92 -39.31
C ALA A 29 -9.42 -35.12 -38.42
N PRO A 30 -8.16 -35.51 -38.39
CA PRO A 30 -7.64 -36.47 -37.42
C PRO A 30 -8.01 -36.11 -35.98
N GLN A 31 -8.24 -37.10 -35.13
CA GLN A 31 -8.66 -36.87 -33.73
C GLN A 31 -7.67 -35.97 -32.95
N GLU A 32 -6.38 -36.06 -33.26
CA GLU A 32 -5.31 -35.24 -32.65
C GLU A 32 -5.47 -33.76 -33.03
N ASP A 33 -5.78 -33.44 -34.26
CA ASP A 33 -6.00 -32.06 -34.72
C ASP A 33 -7.28 -31.49 -34.10
N SER A 34 -8.32 -32.29 -33.95
CA SER A 34 -9.56 -31.91 -33.26
C SER A 34 -9.33 -31.64 -31.79
N LEU A 35 -8.51 -32.45 -31.09
CA LEU A 35 -8.12 -32.23 -29.71
C LEU A 35 -7.30 -30.93 -29.56
N ALA A 36 -6.35 -30.70 -30.44
CA ALA A 36 -5.52 -29.49 -30.42
C ALA A 36 -6.36 -28.23 -30.60
N ALA A 37 -7.33 -28.26 -31.55
CA ALA A 37 -8.26 -27.16 -31.78
C ALA A 37 -9.14 -26.88 -30.56
N CYS A 38 -9.74 -27.93 -29.99
CA CYS A 38 -10.59 -27.77 -28.79
C CYS A 38 -9.84 -27.27 -27.58
N LEU A 39 -8.61 -27.74 -27.35
CA LEU A 39 -7.75 -27.21 -26.27
C LEU A 39 -7.40 -25.75 -26.53
N GLY A 40 -7.05 -25.37 -27.75
CA GLY A 40 -6.75 -24.00 -28.13
C GLY A 40 -7.92 -23.05 -27.88
N GLU A 41 -9.14 -23.43 -28.26
CA GLU A 41 -10.36 -22.66 -28.01
C GLU A 41 -10.67 -22.57 -26.53
N MET A 42 -10.61 -23.66 -25.79
CA MET A 42 -10.84 -23.68 -24.34
C MET A 42 -9.91 -22.73 -23.59
N TYR A 43 -8.61 -22.83 -23.84
CA TYR A 43 -7.63 -21.94 -23.22
C TYR A 43 -7.78 -20.49 -23.68
N GLY A 44 -8.03 -20.28 -24.98
CA GLY A 44 -8.22 -18.96 -25.55
C GLY A 44 -9.41 -18.22 -24.92
N TYR A 45 -10.56 -18.89 -24.80
CA TYR A 45 -11.74 -18.33 -24.12
C TYR A 45 -11.50 -18.12 -22.62
N GLY A 46 -10.81 -19.03 -21.95
CA GLY A 46 -10.43 -18.88 -20.54
C GLY A 46 -9.61 -17.61 -20.29
N VAL A 47 -8.51 -17.46 -21.06
CA VAL A 47 -7.64 -16.26 -20.94
C VAL A 47 -8.41 -14.99 -21.32
N ALA A 48 -9.23 -15.01 -22.38
CA ALA A 48 -10.03 -13.85 -22.78
C ALA A 48 -11.04 -13.44 -21.69
N GLY A 49 -11.66 -14.41 -21.01
CA GLY A 49 -12.57 -14.19 -19.90
C GLY A 49 -11.88 -13.55 -18.69
N GLU A 50 -10.71 -14.09 -18.30
CA GLU A 50 -9.90 -13.51 -17.22
C GLU A 50 -9.48 -12.07 -17.51
N MET A 51 -8.98 -11.80 -18.73
CA MET A 51 -8.57 -10.46 -19.13
C MET A 51 -9.73 -9.47 -19.09
N LYS A 52 -10.91 -9.90 -19.51
CA LYS A 52 -12.13 -9.08 -19.45
C LYS A 52 -12.54 -8.78 -18.00
N SER A 53 -12.44 -9.76 -17.10
CA SER A 53 -12.77 -9.59 -15.68
C SER A 53 -11.80 -8.67 -14.93
N MET A 54 -10.52 -8.64 -15.35
CA MET A 54 -9.50 -7.77 -14.75
C MET A 54 -9.64 -6.29 -15.14
N ASN A 55 -10.42 -5.98 -16.18
CA ASN A 55 -10.58 -4.63 -16.73
C ASN A 55 -9.23 -3.92 -16.96
N ASP A 56 -8.21 -4.67 -17.41
CA ASP A 56 -6.87 -4.13 -17.66
C ASP A 56 -6.78 -3.55 -19.07
N THR A 57 -6.85 -2.23 -19.16
CA THR A 57 -6.77 -1.48 -20.42
C THR A 57 -5.36 -1.49 -21.03
N THR A 58 -4.35 -1.94 -20.30
CA THR A 58 -2.94 -1.99 -20.76
C THR A 58 -2.59 -3.32 -21.43
N PHE A 59 -3.47 -4.32 -21.34
CA PHE A 59 -3.23 -5.63 -21.93
C PHE A 59 -3.30 -5.61 -23.45
N ASN A 60 -2.18 -5.93 -24.10
CA ASN A 60 -2.06 -6.00 -25.54
C ASN A 60 -2.16 -7.46 -26.04
N LYS A 61 -3.29 -7.83 -26.64
CA LYS A 61 -3.52 -9.17 -27.16
C LYS A 61 -2.51 -9.61 -28.23
N LYS A 62 -2.04 -8.68 -29.08
CA LYS A 62 -1.07 -9.00 -30.13
C LYS A 62 0.29 -9.34 -29.54
N ASP A 63 0.75 -8.56 -28.56
CA ASP A 63 2.02 -8.81 -27.88
C ASP A 63 1.95 -10.12 -27.08
N PHE A 64 0.83 -10.40 -26.41
CA PHE A 64 0.60 -11.67 -25.74
C PHE A 64 0.71 -12.86 -26.69
N LEU A 65 0.02 -12.82 -27.84
CA LEU A 65 0.06 -13.88 -28.84
C LEU A 65 1.45 -14.04 -29.44
N ALA A 66 2.18 -12.93 -29.68
CA ALA A 66 3.56 -13.00 -30.18
C ALA A 66 4.48 -13.71 -29.19
N GLY A 67 4.38 -13.42 -27.90
CA GLY A 67 5.12 -14.10 -26.85
C GLY A 67 4.76 -15.59 -26.75
N LEU A 68 3.48 -15.93 -26.80
CA LEU A 68 3.01 -17.30 -26.80
C LEU A 68 3.55 -18.09 -28.01
N GLN A 69 3.44 -17.51 -29.21
CA GLN A 69 3.97 -18.14 -30.43
C GLN A 69 5.48 -18.35 -30.39
N MET A 70 6.22 -17.38 -29.83
CA MET A 70 7.67 -17.51 -29.67
C MET A 70 8.03 -18.73 -28.78
N MET A 71 7.32 -18.88 -27.66
CA MET A 71 7.56 -19.98 -26.74
C MET A 71 7.15 -21.34 -27.30
N LEU A 72 6.03 -21.45 -28.01
CA LEU A 72 5.55 -22.69 -28.62
C LEU A 72 6.39 -23.16 -29.81
N LYS A 73 7.22 -22.29 -30.39
CA LYS A 73 8.16 -22.64 -31.47
C LYS A 73 9.52 -23.12 -30.97
N LEU A 74 9.78 -23.03 -29.67
CA LEU A 74 11.02 -23.51 -29.08
C LEU A 74 11.00 -25.04 -29.02
N ASP A 75 12.04 -25.66 -29.53
CA ASP A 75 12.30 -27.11 -29.38
C ASP A 75 13.00 -27.40 -28.04
N ASP A 76 13.12 -28.68 -27.71
CA ASP A 76 13.72 -29.15 -26.45
C ASP A 76 15.17 -28.71 -26.28
N SER A 77 15.91 -28.47 -27.39
CA SER A 77 17.31 -27.97 -27.33
C SER A 77 17.40 -26.56 -26.73
N LYS A 78 16.28 -25.83 -26.69
CA LYS A 78 16.14 -24.47 -26.15
C LYS A 78 15.54 -24.41 -24.74
N ALA A 79 15.43 -25.52 -24.04
CA ALA A 79 14.85 -25.60 -22.71
C ALA A 79 15.46 -24.58 -21.72
N SER A 80 16.82 -24.47 -21.72
CA SER A 80 17.51 -23.48 -20.86
C SER A 80 17.19 -22.03 -21.23
N TYR A 81 17.03 -21.76 -22.52
CA TYR A 81 16.59 -20.42 -22.99
C TYR A 81 15.16 -20.10 -22.50
N ALA A 82 14.24 -21.05 -22.61
CA ALA A 82 12.87 -20.90 -22.11
C ALA A 82 12.84 -20.61 -20.60
N GLN A 83 13.65 -21.34 -19.80
CA GLN A 83 13.82 -21.08 -18.37
C GLN A 83 14.35 -19.66 -18.10
N GLY A 84 15.32 -19.20 -18.89
CA GLY A 84 15.86 -17.84 -18.78
C GLY A 84 14.80 -16.76 -19.05
N VAL A 85 13.96 -16.96 -20.07
CA VAL A 85 12.84 -16.04 -20.39
C VAL A 85 11.84 -15.98 -19.23
N GLN A 86 11.46 -17.13 -18.70
CA GLN A 86 10.52 -17.21 -17.57
C GLN A 86 11.09 -16.52 -16.32
N MET A 87 12.35 -16.81 -15.96
CA MET A 87 13.03 -16.14 -14.85
C MET A 87 13.10 -14.63 -15.05
N GLY A 88 13.43 -14.17 -16.27
CA GLY A 88 13.47 -12.74 -16.60
C GLY A 88 12.12 -12.04 -16.41
N ALA A 89 11.02 -12.69 -16.77
CA ALA A 89 9.67 -12.18 -16.53
C ALA A 89 9.36 -12.06 -15.03
N GLN A 90 9.71 -13.08 -14.22
CA GLN A 90 9.54 -13.06 -12.76
C GLN A 90 10.34 -11.93 -12.10
N ILE A 91 11.61 -11.76 -12.49
CA ILE A 91 12.49 -10.71 -11.98
C ILE A 91 11.97 -9.32 -12.35
N ASN A 92 11.48 -9.14 -13.59
CA ASN A 92 10.84 -7.87 -13.98
C ASN A 92 9.60 -7.55 -13.13
N GLY A 93 8.78 -8.57 -12.84
CA GLY A 93 7.63 -8.45 -11.92
C GLY A 93 8.08 -8.03 -10.51
N MET A 94 9.12 -8.66 -9.98
CA MET A 94 9.70 -8.30 -8.68
C MET A 94 10.20 -6.84 -8.65
N PHE A 95 10.93 -6.39 -9.68
CA PHE A 95 11.40 -5.00 -9.77
C PHE A 95 10.24 -4.00 -9.83
N LYS A 96 9.18 -4.35 -10.56
CA LYS A 96 7.96 -3.54 -10.61
C LYS A 96 7.32 -3.42 -9.23
N GLN A 97 7.16 -4.53 -8.51
CA GLN A 97 6.62 -4.51 -7.15
C GLN A 97 7.48 -3.69 -6.18
N ILE A 98 8.81 -3.81 -6.23
CA ILE A 98 9.71 -2.98 -5.43
C ILE A 98 9.51 -1.50 -5.77
N SER A 99 9.42 -1.16 -7.05
CA SER A 99 9.23 0.24 -7.46
C SER A 99 7.87 0.80 -7.02
N GLU A 100 6.80 0.01 -7.09
CA GLU A 100 5.45 0.44 -6.71
C GLU A 100 5.24 0.56 -5.20
N ARG A 101 5.85 -0.35 -4.43
CA ARG A 101 5.65 -0.40 -2.97
C ARG A 101 6.63 0.48 -2.20
N GLU A 102 7.88 0.47 -2.63
CA GLU A 102 8.98 1.11 -1.90
C GLU A 102 9.47 2.40 -2.58
N ASN A 103 8.93 2.73 -3.76
CA ASN A 103 9.41 3.82 -4.62
C ASN A 103 10.92 3.75 -4.92
N VAL A 104 11.47 2.52 -4.98
CA VAL A 104 12.89 2.26 -5.26
C VAL A 104 13.04 1.70 -6.67
N LYS A 105 13.86 2.33 -7.50
CA LYS A 105 14.16 1.85 -8.85
C LYS A 105 15.44 1.02 -8.87
N ILE A 106 15.33 -0.22 -9.36
CA ILE A 106 16.48 -1.12 -9.54
C ILE A 106 17.07 -0.91 -10.94
N ASP A 107 18.38 -0.64 -11.01
CA ASP A 107 19.11 -0.58 -12.30
C ASP A 107 19.30 -2.00 -12.85
N LYS A 108 18.48 -2.35 -13.84
CA LYS A 108 18.47 -3.68 -14.46
C LYS A 108 19.80 -4.06 -15.10
N ARG A 109 20.57 -3.08 -15.59
CA ARG A 109 21.87 -3.34 -16.23
C ARG A 109 22.91 -3.74 -15.18
N LYS A 110 22.97 -3.00 -14.07
CA LYS A 110 23.85 -3.34 -12.93
C LYS A 110 23.49 -4.68 -12.32
N TRP A 111 22.17 -4.91 -12.13
CA TRP A 111 21.69 -6.19 -11.63
C TRP A 111 22.13 -7.35 -12.53
N LEU A 112 21.91 -7.25 -13.85
CA LEU A 112 22.25 -8.30 -14.81
C LEU A 112 23.77 -8.54 -14.86
N ALA A 113 24.58 -7.47 -14.79
CA ALA A 113 26.04 -7.62 -14.75
C ALA A 113 26.51 -8.39 -13.50
N SER A 114 25.96 -8.06 -12.33
CA SER A 114 26.25 -8.75 -11.08
C SER A 114 25.76 -10.20 -11.08
N PHE A 115 24.55 -10.42 -11.62
CA PHE A 115 24.00 -11.77 -11.79
C PHE A 115 24.89 -12.63 -12.69
N LYS A 116 25.28 -12.14 -13.86
CA LYS A 116 26.18 -12.87 -14.77
C LYS A 116 27.49 -13.24 -14.10
N LYS A 117 28.11 -12.30 -13.38
CA LYS A 117 29.36 -12.54 -12.66
C LYS A 117 29.20 -13.67 -11.63
N ALA A 118 28.14 -13.65 -10.85
CA ALA A 118 27.87 -14.66 -9.82
C ALA A 118 27.48 -16.01 -10.43
N PHE A 119 26.65 -16.02 -11.48
CA PHE A 119 26.14 -17.20 -12.15
C PHE A 119 27.25 -18.00 -12.88
N MET A 120 28.23 -17.28 -13.44
CA MET A 120 29.35 -17.84 -14.18
C MET A 120 30.59 -18.11 -13.31
N ALA A 121 30.50 -17.92 -12.00
CA ALA A 121 31.64 -18.15 -11.10
C ALA A 121 31.89 -19.63 -10.87
N ASP A 122 33.16 -20.04 -10.84
CA ASP A 122 33.57 -21.42 -10.58
C ASP A 122 33.31 -21.87 -9.13
N SER A 123 33.20 -20.93 -8.20
CA SER A 123 32.91 -21.18 -6.78
C SER A 123 31.57 -20.61 -6.36
N LEU A 124 30.75 -21.42 -5.71
CA LEU A 124 29.47 -21.00 -5.17
C LEU A 124 29.67 -20.32 -3.80
N GLN A 125 29.01 -19.18 -3.61
CA GLN A 125 28.93 -18.49 -2.34
C GLN A 125 27.52 -18.65 -1.74
N ASP A 126 27.42 -18.66 -0.41
CA ASP A 126 26.10 -18.71 0.25
C ASP A 126 25.32 -17.38 0.01
N PRO A 127 24.16 -17.45 -0.65
CA PRO A 127 23.34 -16.26 -0.90
C PRO A 127 22.89 -15.56 0.39
N LYS A 128 22.80 -16.27 1.52
CA LYS A 128 22.34 -15.72 2.79
C LYS A 128 23.23 -14.60 3.32
N GLN A 129 24.52 -14.60 2.99
CA GLN A 129 25.45 -13.54 3.38
C GLN A 129 25.03 -12.15 2.87
N TYR A 130 24.25 -12.08 1.79
CA TYR A 130 23.78 -10.81 1.22
C TYR A 130 22.47 -10.31 1.83
N GLN A 131 21.70 -11.15 2.53
CA GLN A 131 20.35 -10.83 2.98
C GLN A 131 20.31 -9.58 3.89
N ALA A 132 21.17 -9.53 4.91
CA ALA A 132 21.22 -8.41 5.83
C ALA A 132 21.54 -7.08 5.11
N THR A 133 22.49 -7.12 4.17
CA THR A 133 22.87 -5.95 3.38
C THR A 133 21.74 -5.50 2.47
N VAL A 134 21.05 -6.43 1.80
CA VAL A 134 19.91 -6.12 0.93
C VAL A 134 18.79 -5.50 1.75
N MET A 135 18.44 -6.07 2.91
CA MET A 135 17.39 -5.53 3.79
C MET A 135 17.73 -4.12 4.28
N ARG A 136 18.99 -3.88 4.70
CA ARG A 136 19.44 -2.56 5.13
C ARG A 136 19.33 -1.53 4.01
N LEU A 137 19.89 -1.85 2.83
CA LEU A 137 19.84 -0.95 1.66
C LEU A 137 18.41 -0.67 1.20
N MET A 138 17.54 -1.67 1.18
CA MET A 138 16.13 -1.47 0.85
C MET A 138 15.46 -0.52 1.83
N LYS A 139 15.67 -0.71 3.13
CA LYS A 139 15.12 0.18 4.16
C LYS A 139 15.61 1.62 3.99
N GLU A 140 16.92 1.81 3.80
CA GLU A 140 17.53 3.14 3.62
C GLU A 140 16.99 3.84 2.35
N LEU A 141 16.91 3.12 1.23
CA LEU A 141 16.42 3.67 -0.03
C LEU A 141 14.92 3.98 0.02
N SER A 142 14.12 3.11 0.62
CA SER A 142 12.68 3.34 0.81
C SER A 142 12.43 4.57 1.71
N ALA A 143 13.14 4.69 2.84
CA ALA A 143 13.05 5.85 3.71
C ALA A 143 13.37 7.15 2.95
N LYS A 144 14.51 7.16 2.23
CA LYS A 144 14.92 8.31 1.40
C LYS A 144 13.91 8.65 0.29
N ALA A 145 13.32 7.63 -0.34
CA ALA A 145 12.30 7.83 -1.37
C ALA A 145 11.02 8.45 -0.80
N LYS A 146 10.61 8.05 0.40
CA LYS A 146 9.47 8.64 1.13
C LYS A 146 9.75 10.09 1.51
N GLU A 147 10.94 10.40 2.04
CA GLU A 147 11.34 11.77 2.38
C GLU A 147 11.38 12.71 1.16
N ASN A 148 11.76 12.20 -0.01
CA ASN A 148 11.82 12.97 -1.26
C ASN A 148 10.48 12.94 -2.03
N ASN A 149 9.42 12.36 -1.49
CA ASN A 149 8.09 12.42 -2.09
C ASN A 149 7.65 13.90 -2.17
N PRO A 150 7.23 14.40 -3.34
CA PRO A 150 6.80 15.79 -3.50
C PRO A 150 5.73 16.23 -2.51
N ASP A 151 4.75 15.36 -2.23
CA ASP A 151 3.68 15.63 -1.28
C ASP A 151 4.21 15.71 0.16
N ALA A 152 5.14 14.80 0.54
CA ALA A 152 5.78 14.82 1.84
C ALA A 152 6.57 16.11 2.08
N VAL A 153 7.30 16.58 1.04
CA VAL A 153 8.07 17.83 1.10
C VAL A 153 7.12 19.03 1.17
N ALA A 154 6.05 19.03 0.37
CA ALA A 154 5.06 20.10 0.37
C ALA A 154 4.33 20.20 1.71
N ASN A 155 3.88 19.07 2.26
CA ASN A 155 3.17 19.01 3.54
C ASN A 155 4.06 19.47 4.69
N LYS A 156 5.31 19.02 4.74
CA LYS A 156 6.29 19.49 5.73
C LYS A 156 6.44 21.02 5.69
N LYS A 157 6.61 21.59 4.49
CA LYS A 157 6.70 23.06 4.31
C LYS A 157 5.40 23.77 4.70
N ASN A 158 4.25 23.18 4.41
CA ASN A 158 2.94 23.72 4.81
C ASN A 158 2.80 23.73 6.32
N GLN A 159 3.19 22.64 7.00
CA GLN A 159 3.21 22.57 8.47
C GLN A 159 4.11 23.66 9.05
N GLU A 160 5.37 23.79 8.59
CA GLU A 160 6.30 24.80 9.06
C GLU A 160 5.74 26.22 8.90
N ARG A 161 5.14 26.51 7.75
CA ARG A 161 4.50 27.80 7.47
C ARG A 161 3.27 28.04 8.35
N TYR A 162 2.43 27.03 8.55
CA TYR A 162 1.23 27.13 9.38
C TYR A 162 1.60 27.42 10.85
N ILE A 163 2.60 26.70 11.37
CA ILE A 163 3.11 26.94 12.72
C ILE A 163 3.65 28.38 12.86
N ALA A 164 4.48 28.84 11.90
CA ALA A 164 5.11 30.14 11.99
C ALA A 164 4.14 31.32 11.81
N ASN A 165 3.13 31.19 10.93
CA ASN A 165 2.26 32.30 10.57
C ASN A 165 0.95 32.31 11.35
N GLU A 166 0.39 31.12 11.63
CA GLU A 166 -0.93 31.04 12.26
C GLU A 166 -0.80 30.75 13.77
N LEU A 167 -0.09 29.68 14.14
CA LEU A 167 -0.07 29.27 15.56
C LEU A 167 0.84 30.16 16.41
N ALA A 168 2.00 30.59 15.90
CA ALA A 168 2.94 31.43 16.65
C ALA A 168 2.39 32.84 16.91
N ASN A 169 1.43 33.30 16.10
CA ASN A 169 0.82 34.62 16.22
C ASN A 169 -0.52 34.61 17.00
N ASP A 170 -1.09 33.43 17.31
CA ASP A 170 -2.28 33.29 18.14
C ASP A 170 -1.89 33.07 19.62
N THR A 171 -2.00 34.11 20.42
CA THR A 171 -1.64 34.07 21.85
C THR A 171 -2.53 33.15 22.68
N THR A 172 -3.62 32.63 22.12
CA THR A 172 -4.52 31.67 22.76
C THR A 172 -4.08 30.22 22.54
N VAL A 173 -3.17 30.00 21.59
CA VAL A 173 -2.59 28.69 21.31
C VAL A 173 -1.48 28.40 22.31
N LYS A 174 -1.52 27.22 22.89
CA LYS A 174 -0.52 26.66 23.79
C LYS A 174 0.17 25.47 23.14
N MET A 175 1.32 25.05 23.67
CA MET A 175 2.00 23.84 23.24
C MET A 175 2.10 22.88 24.42
N SER A 176 1.81 21.60 24.19
CA SER A 176 1.99 20.52 25.17
C SER A 176 3.46 20.13 25.31
N GLU A 177 3.80 19.35 26.34
CA GLU A 177 5.17 18.84 26.55
C GLU A 177 5.66 17.98 25.38
N GLY A 178 4.76 17.21 24.74
CA GLY A 178 5.07 16.37 23.57
C GLY A 178 5.08 17.11 22.24
N GLY A 179 4.75 18.41 22.20
CA GLY A 179 4.85 19.24 21.00
C GLY A 179 3.55 19.38 20.19
N VAL A 180 2.39 19.05 20.76
CA VAL A 180 1.10 19.32 20.17
C VAL A 180 0.68 20.74 20.45
N TYR A 181 0.30 21.50 19.44
CA TYR A 181 -0.31 22.81 19.64
C TYR A 181 -1.81 22.63 19.90
N TYR A 182 -2.35 23.38 20.84
CA TYR A 182 -3.75 23.30 21.20
C TYR A 182 -4.33 24.63 21.65
N LYS A 183 -5.63 24.79 21.41
CA LYS A 183 -6.42 25.94 21.87
C LYS A 183 -7.58 25.45 22.70
N VAL A 184 -7.76 26.05 23.87
CA VAL A 184 -8.85 25.74 24.78
C VAL A 184 -10.04 26.67 24.47
N THR A 185 -11.12 26.09 23.99
CA THR A 185 -12.38 26.83 23.77
C THR A 185 -13.24 26.80 25.02
N LYS A 186 -13.21 25.65 25.74
CA LYS A 186 -13.93 25.45 26.98
C LYS A 186 -13.12 24.53 27.88
N GLU A 187 -12.88 24.93 29.10
CA GLU A 187 -12.31 24.05 30.12
C GLU A 187 -13.37 23.03 30.54
N GLY A 188 -12.93 21.81 30.83
CA GLY A 188 -13.79 20.80 31.43
C GLY A 188 -13.87 20.92 32.94
N ASP A 189 -14.65 20.06 33.55
CA ASP A 189 -14.85 19.98 34.99
C ASP A 189 -14.45 18.59 35.51
N GLY A 190 -13.90 18.53 36.73
CA GLY A 190 -13.47 17.29 37.36
C GLY A 190 -12.03 16.86 37.04
N ASN A 191 -11.80 15.56 37.19
CA ASN A 191 -10.45 14.99 37.04
C ASN A 191 -10.09 14.82 35.57
N LYS A 192 -8.79 14.99 35.27
CA LYS A 192 -8.22 14.66 33.96
C LYS A 192 -8.31 13.17 33.69
N PHE A 193 -8.44 12.83 32.40
CA PHE A 193 -8.51 11.44 31.98
C PHE A 193 -7.16 10.72 32.11
N ALA A 194 -7.22 9.45 32.52
CA ALA A 194 -6.08 8.59 32.58
C ALA A 194 -5.79 7.92 31.22
N LYS A 195 -4.56 7.44 31.06
CA LYS A 195 -4.04 6.84 29.83
C LYS A 195 -4.92 5.68 29.29
N ASN A 196 -5.50 4.90 30.19
CA ASN A 196 -6.30 3.71 29.83
C ASN A 196 -7.82 3.96 29.87
N ASP A 197 -8.24 5.19 30.16
CA ASP A 197 -9.65 5.51 30.21
C ASP A 197 -10.31 5.32 28.85
N ARG A 198 -11.58 4.93 28.87
CA ARG A 198 -12.47 4.96 27.71
C ARG A 198 -13.33 6.22 27.81
N ILE A 199 -12.99 7.18 26.98
CA ILE A 199 -13.55 8.51 26.99
C ILE A 199 -14.64 8.60 25.91
N MET A 200 -15.85 8.98 26.29
CA MET A 200 -16.89 9.37 25.35
C MET A 200 -16.59 10.78 24.85
N LEU A 201 -16.33 10.92 23.56
CA LEU A 201 -15.98 12.19 22.95
C LEU A 201 -16.61 12.35 21.56
N LYS A 202 -16.74 13.60 21.14
CA LYS A 202 -17.05 13.98 19.77
C LYS A 202 -15.79 14.57 19.15
N TYR A 203 -15.59 14.34 17.85
CA TYR A 203 -14.47 14.93 17.15
C TYR A 203 -14.77 15.24 15.69
N THR A 204 -13.98 16.16 15.14
CA THR A 204 -13.89 16.42 13.70
C THR A 204 -12.43 16.59 13.33
N GLY A 205 -11.93 15.73 12.46
CA GLY A 205 -10.58 15.77 11.90
C GLY A 205 -10.56 16.50 10.56
N LYS A 206 -9.65 17.46 10.41
CA LYS A 206 -9.53 18.33 9.23
C LYS A 206 -8.08 18.39 8.74
N HIS A 207 -7.93 18.53 7.45
CA HIS A 207 -6.70 18.98 6.81
C HIS A 207 -6.42 20.46 7.14
N LEU A 208 -5.19 20.94 6.91
CA LEU A 208 -4.86 22.36 7.11
C LEU A 208 -5.67 23.33 6.22
N ASN A 209 -6.22 22.85 5.10
CA ASN A 209 -7.11 23.63 4.23
C ASN A 209 -8.56 23.69 4.75
N GLY A 210 -8.86 23.04 5.88
CA GLY A 210 -10.18 22.99 6.50
C GLY A 210 -11.09 21.86 6.00
N GLU A 211 -10.68 21.09 5.01
CA GLU A 211 -11.44 19.94 4.51
C GLU A 211 -11.51 18.84 5.58
N VAL A 212 -12.72 18.34 5.84
CA VAL A 212 -12.96 17.28 6.82
C VAL A 212 -12.63 15.91 6.21
N PHE A 213 -11.74 15.16 6.85
CA PHE A 213 -11.41 13.80 6.45
C PHE A 213 -12.05 12.73 7.33
N ASP A 214 -12.41 13.07 8.56
CA ASP A 214 -13.05 12.15 9.51
C ASP A 214 -13.86 12.93 10.57
N SER A 215 -14.95 12.33 11.06
CA SER A 215 -15.80 12.94 12.08
C SER A 215 -16.65 11.90 12.79
N SER A 216 -16.93 12.13 14.06
CA SER A 216 -17.95 11.39 14.81
C SER A 216 -19.39 11.77 14.44
N ASN A 217 -19.59 12.72 13.51
CA ASN A 217 -20.91 13.24 13.08
C ASN A 217 -21.80 13.68 14.27
N ASP A 218 -21.20 14.41 15.19
CA ASP A 218 -21.82 14.92 16.42
C ASP A 218 -22.33 13.81 17.38
N GLN A 219 -21.92 12.57 17.16
CA GLN A 219 -22.22 11.47 18.08
C GLN A 219 -21.04 11.25 19.03
N ALA A 220 -21.33 10.99 20.30
CA ALA A 220 -20.31 10.62 21.25
C ALA A 220 -19.85 9.17 20.99
N VAL A 221 -18.57 9.01 20.75
CA VAL A 221 -17.93 7.70 20.48
C VAL A 221 -16.89 7.39 21.55
N PRO A 222 -16.74 6.13 21.95
CA PRO A 222 -15.75 5.75 22.94
C PRO A 222 -14.35 5.69 22.30
N MET A 223 -13.40 6.45 22.84
CA MET A 223 -11.99 6.43 22.45
C MET A 223 -11.09 6.33 23.69
N SER A 224 -9.92 5.74 23.50
CA SER A 224 -8.89 5.69 24.55
C SER A 224 -7.65 6.45 24.09
N PRO A 225 -6.96 7.20 25.00
CA PRO A 225 -5.69 7.84 24.68
C PRO A 225 -4.64 6.91 24.07
N MET A 226 -4.70 5.62 24.38
CA MET A 226 -3.81 4.61 23.77
C MET A 226 -4.24 4.13 22.40
N GLY A 227 -5.50 4.34 22.01
CA GLY A 227 -6.08 3.85 20.76
C GLY A 227 -6.12 4.87 19.62
N VAL A 228 -5.63 6.08 19.85
CA VAL A 228 -5.61 7.18 18.89
C VAL A 228 -4.17 7.58 18.53
N ILE A 229 -3.99 8.48 17.55
CA ILE A 229 -2.67 9.01 17.20
C ILE A 229 -2.01 9.66 18.42
N LYS A 230 -0.67 9.60 18.47
CA LYS A 230 0.13 9.97 19.66
C LYS A 230 -0.21 11.35 20.21
N GLY A 231 -0.31 12.36 19.31
CA GLY A 231 -0.61 13.72 19.72
C GLY A 231 -2.01 13.89 20.29
N MET A 232 -3.02 13.23 19.74
CA MET A 232 -4.37 13.24 20.31
C MET A 232 -4.39 12.54 21.68
N GLY A 233 -3.75 11.38 21.80
CA GLY A 233 -3.68 10.64 23.07
C GLY A 233 -3.00 11.41 24.20
N GLU A 234 -2.01 12.24 23.88
CA GLU A 234 -1.37 13.12 24.85
C GLU A 234 -2.34 14.19 25.35
N VAL A 235 -3.00 14.91 24.45
CA VAL A 235 -3.90 16.02 24.84
C VAL A 235 -5.16 15.51 25.53
N LEU A 236 -5.70 14.35 25.15
CA LEU A 236 -6.85 13.76 25.86
C LEU A 236 -6.56 13.55 27.36
N GLN A 237 -5.32 13.24 27.74
CA GLN A 237 -4.91 13.12 29.15
C GLN A 237 -4.78 14.46 29.86
N MET A 238 -4.80 15.57 29.14
CA MET A 238 -4.82 16.93 29.68
C MET A 238 -6.24 17.45 29.87
N MET A 239 -7.23 16.84 29.17
CA MET A 239 -8.64 17.24 29.21
C MET A 239 -9.38 16.57 30.38
N SER A 240 -10.56 17.13 30.69
CA SER A 240 -11.52 16.62 31.67
C SER A 240 -12.93 16.64 31.07
N PRO A 241 -13.94 16.01 31.68
CA PRO A 241 -15.30 16.00 31.15
C PRO A 241 -15.83 17.39 30.81
N GLY A 242 -16.48 17.54 29.66
CA GLY A 242 -17.07 18.80 29.17
C GLY A 242 -16.07 19.77 28.54
N ALA A 243 -14.79 19.41 28.39
CA ALA A 243 -13.79 20.22 27.72
C ALA A 243 -13.98 20.25 26.20
N ILE A 244 -13.67 21.40 25.56
CA ILE A 244 -13.65 21.58 24.12
C ILE A 244 -12.32 22.18 23.72
N TYR A 245 -11.52 21.41 22.98
CA TYR A 245 -10.18 21.82 22.53
C TYR A 245 -10.07 21.71 21.01
N THR A 246 -9.30 22.62 20.41
CA THR A 246 -8.81 22.48 19.06
C THR A 246 -7.34 22.07 19.11
N LEU A 247 -7.00 20.95 18.51
CA LEU A 247 -5.67 20.36 18.46
C LEU A 247 -5.06 20.58 17.08
N TYR A 248 -3.82 21.02 17.05
CA TYR A 248 -3.01 21.10 15.83
C TYR A 248 -1.84 20.14 16.00
N ILE A 249 -1.96 18.98 15.38
CA ILE A 249 -1.09 17.83 15.62
C ILE A 249 -0.04 17.75 14.51
N PRO A 250 1.27 17.99 14.81
CA PRO A 250 2.34 17.80 13.86
C PRO A 250 2.36 16.39 13.28
N ALA A 251 2.83 16.25 12.06
CA ALA A 251 2.81 15.00 11.31
C ALA A 251 3.47 13.82 12.05
N ASP A 252 4.58 14.06 12.74
CA ASP A 252 5.32 13.05 13.50
C ASP A 252 4.62 12.57 14.78
N LEU A 253 3.60 13.31 15.22
CA LEU A 253 2.69 12.94 16.32
C LEU A 253 1.34 12.42 15.80
N ALA A 254 1.17 12.37 14.47
CA ALA A 254 0.00 11.85 13.75
C ALA A 254 0.37 10.58 12.95
N TYR A 255 0.33 10.63 11.62
CA TYR A 255 0.58 9.49 10.73
C TYR A 255 1.96 9.52 10.06
N GLY A 256 2.79 10.54 10.34
CA GLY A 256 4.18 10.64 9.89
C GLY A 256 4.34 10.65 8.38
N ILE A 257 5.51 10.14 7.96
CA ILE A 257 5.90 10.06 6.55
C ILE A 257 5.07 9.06 5.73
N ASP A 258 4.39 8.13 6.38
CA ASP A 258 3.60 7.10 5.69
C ASP A 258 2.20 7.59 5.32
N GLY A 259 1.64 8.54 6.06
CA GLY A 259 0.26 8.94 5.92
C GLY A 259 -0.73 7.81 6.28
N SER A 260 -2.03 8.01 6.05
CA SER A 260 -3.05 6.97 6.23
C SER A 260 -4.34 7.30 5.51
N GLY A 261 -4.80 6.46 4.60
CA GLY A 261 -6.05 6.68 3.86
C GLY A 261 -6.07 8.03 3.13
N PRO A 262 -6.96 8.96 3.52
CA PRO A 262 -7.03 10.30 2.90
C PRO A 262 -5.92 11.25 3.36
N ILE A 263 -5.17 10.88 4.41
CA ILE A 263 -4.12 11.71 5.00
C ILE A 263 -2.80 11.45 4.29
N GLY A 264 -2.21 12.50 3.73
CA GLY A 264 -0.95 12.45 3.01
C GLY A 264 0.28 12.27 3.89
N PRO A 265 1.45 12.03 3.28
CA PRO A 265 2.71 11.90 4.01
C PRO A 265 3.13 13.25 4.63
N ASN A 266 3.64 13.23 5.85
CA ASN A 266 4.07 14.41 6.62
C ASN A 266 2.98 15.49 6.76
N GLU A 267 1.73 15.09 6.86
CA GLU A 267 0.62 16.03 6.96
C GLU A 267 0.28 16.36 8.42
N MET A 268 0.30 17.64 8.76
CA MET A 268 -0.20 18.18 10.02
C MET A 268 -1.72 18.19 10.00
N LEU A 269 -2.36 17.82 11.11
CA LEU A 269 -3.81 17.67 11.21
C LEU A 269 -4.40 18.62 12.24
N ILE A 270 -5.66 19.00 12.02
CA ILE A 270 -6.46 19.75 12.97
C ILE A 270 -7.58 18.84 13.48
N PHE A 271 -7.74 18.77 14.80
CA PHE A 271 -8.87 18.09 15.42
C PHE A 271 -9.63 19.04 16.36
N GLU A 272 -10.91 19.13 16.17
CA GLU A 272 -11.83 19.71 17.14
C GLU A 272 -12.35 18.56 18.01
N VAL A 273 -12.18 18.64 19.32
CA VAL A 273 -12.52 17.56 20.26
C VAL A 273 -13.35 18.10 21.40
N GLU A 274 -14.52 17.48 21.62
CA GLU A 274 -15.35 17.70 22.80
C GLU A 274 -15.40 16.43 23.63
N THR A 275 -14.96 16.48 24.87
CA THR A 275 -15.05 15.35 25.80
C THR A 275 -16.35 15.41 26.58
N ILE A 276 -17.06 14.28 26.65
CA ILE A 276 -18.34 14.16 27.38
C ILE A 276 -18.12 13.62 28.78
N GLY A 277 -17.37 12.53 28.91
CA GLY A 277 -17.09 11.84 30.18
C GLY A 277 -16.46 10.49 29.96
N LEU A 278 -16.43 9.66 30.98
CA LEU A 278 -16.03 8.26 30.86
C LEU A 278 -17.17 7.42 30.28
N GLU A 279 -16.82 6.36 29.55
CA GLU A 279 -17.78 5.35 29.13
C GLU A 279 -18.36 4.65 30.38
N GLU A 280 -19.66 4.61 30.52
CA GLU A 280 -20.31 3.88 31.61
C GLU A 280 -20.07 2.38 31.44
N SER A 281 -19.48 1.74 32.45
CA SER A 281 -19.36 0.28 32.50
C SER A 281 -20.78 -0.32 32.66
N LYS A 282 -21.18 -1.10 31.65
CA LYS A 282 -22.41 -1.89 31.71
C LYS A 282 -22.26 -3.06 32.66
#